data_0a864040f4292feb547cc9d08bc49eaf
#
_entry.id   0a864040f4292feb547cc9d08bc49eaf
#
_cell.length_a   1.000
_cell.length_b   1.000
_cell.length_c   1.000
_cell.angle_alpha   90.00
_cell.angle_beta   90.00
_cell.angle_gamma   90.00
#
_symmetry.space_group_name_H-M   'P 1'
#
loop_
_entity.id
_entity.type
_entity.pdbx_description
1 polymer ?
#
loop_
_entity_poly.entity_id
_entity_poly.type
_entity_poly.pdbx_seq_one_letter_code
_entity_poly.pdbx_strand_id
1 'polypeptide(L)'
;MTAKELIARAEQEDVSLGALSLEIESEHGGNLETSLEKFETMLQVMEAEVENALSSPVCSVSGLTGGDGYLYEKYRTAGLSLQGEIPSLATAYALSASETNAAMGRIVACPTAGSCGIVPACVLAVARICRIPRPRILYALASAGLVGMLIDEHASLAGAEGGCQAECGSAAAMAAAAVTEMMGGRPEASFHAAAMAIKNQLGLVCDPVAGLVEIPCIKRNVGGVSIALSSADMALAGIKSRIPFDDAVEAMNRVGHALPAALRETALGGLATTEAGKAMKEKVFGK
;
A
#
# COMPACT_ATOMS: atom_id res chain seq x y z
N MET A 1 18.10 -9.68 -7.26
CA MET A 1 17.79 -8.82 -8.45
C MET A 1 17.78 -7.36 -8.06
N THR A 2 18.06 -6.43 -9.00
CA THR A 2 17.98 -4.97 -8.77
C THR A 2 16.99 -4.33 -9.73
N ALA A 3 16.41 -3.19 -9.34
CA ALA A 3 15.53 -2.43 -10.24
C ALA A 3 16.25 -2.02 -11.53
N LYS A 4 17.54 -1.69 -11.44
CA LYS A 4 18.36 -1.37 -12.61
C LYS A 4 18.43 -2.52 -13.62
N GLU A 5 18.63 -3.75 -13.16
CA GLU A 5 18.66 -4.95 -14.02
C GLU A 5 17.29 -5.21 -14.66
N LEU A 6 16.20 -5.05 -13.89
CA LEU A 6 14.85 -5.27 -14.37
C LEU A 6 14.42 -4.21 -15.40
N ILE A 7 14.80 -2.94 -15.21
CA ILE A 7 14.56 -1.89 -16.20
C ILE A 7 15.24 -2.24 -17.51
N ALA A 8 16.54 -2.61 -17.45
CA ALA A 8 17.31 -2.94 -18.64
C ALA A 8 16.72 -4.15 -19.38
N ARG A 9 16.30 -5.18 -18.65
CA ARG A 9 15.66 -6.37 -19.21
C ARG A 9 14.31 -6.04 -19.85
N ALA A 10 13.44 -5.31 -19.15
CA ALA A 10 12.13 -4.91 -19.67
C ALA A 10 12.23 -4.03 -20.92
N GLU A 11 13.24 -3.15 -20.99
CA GLU A 11 13.50 -2.33 -22.18
C GLU A 11 14.04 -3.15 -23.36
N GLN A 12 14.91 -4.13 -23.10
CA GLN A 12 15.45 -5.01 -24.11
C GLN A 12 14.36 -5.92 -24.72
N GLU A 13 13.44 -6.42 -23.89
CA GLU A 13 12.36 -7.31 -24.28
C GLU A 13 11.09 -6.57 -24.75
N ASP A 14 11.07 -5.24 -24.60
CA ASP A 14 9.92 -4.34 -24.91
C ASP A 14 8.63 -4.77 -24.21
N VAL A 15 8.77 -5.13 -22.91
CA VAL A 15 7.64 -5.58 -22.06
C VAL A 15 7.37 -4.63 -20.91
N SER A 16 6.17 -4.69 -20.35
CA SER A 16 5.83 -3.96 -19.13
C SER A 16 6.46 -4.63 -17.89
N LEU A 17 6.51 -3.90 -16.77
CA LEU A 17 7.05 -4.43 -15.52
C LEU A 17 6.22 -5.61 -15.00
N GLY A 18 4.90 -5.55 -15.15
CA GLY A 18 4.00 -6.64 -14.76
C GLY A 18 4.14 -7.87 -15.66
N ALA A 19 4.36 -7.68 -16.98
CA ALA A 19 4.65 -8.77 -17.89
C ALA A 19 5.97 -9.44 -17.52
N LEU A 20 7.02 -8.66 -17.29
CA LEU A 20 8.32 -9.16 -16.83
C LEU A 20 8.20 -9.92 -15.50
N SER A 21 7.39 -9.44 -14.56
CA SER A 21 7.13 -10.14 -13.29
C SER A 21 6.58 -11.55 -13.52
N LEU A 22 5.62 -11.69 -14.42
CA LEU A 22 4.99 -12.98 -14.75
C LEU A 22 5.96 -13.90 -15.52
N GLU A 23 6.83 -13.35 -16.36
CA GLU A 23 7.89 -14.10 -17.03
C GLU A 23 8.90 -14.65 -16.03
N ILE A 24 9.38 -13.85 -15.09
CA ILE A 24 10.27 -14.25 -14.01
C ILE A 24 9.65 -15.37 -13.18
N GLU A 25 8.38 -15.27 -12.81
CA GLU A 25 7.65 -16.32 -12.10
C GLU A 25 7.64 -17.63 -12.91
N SER A 26 7.45 -17.53 -14.24
CA SER A 26 7.45 -18.69 -15.13
C SER A 26 8.84 -19.33 -15.23
N GLU A 27 9.91 -18.56 -15.26
CA GLU A 27 11.30 -19.04 -15.25
C GLU A 27 11.64 -19.83 -13.97
N HIS A 28 10.98 -19.49 -12.85
CA HIS A 28 11.13 -20.20 -11.56
C HIS A 28 10.15 -21.37 -11.39
N GLY A 29 9.53 -21.82 -12.47
CA GLY A 29 8.64 -22.98 -12.48
C GLY A 29 7.17 -22.66 -12.26
N GLY A 30 6.79 -21.38 -12.21
CA GLY A 30 5.40 -20.93 -12.24
C GLY A 30 4.72 -21.16 -13.59
N ASN A 31 3.41 -20.98 -13.63
CA ASN A 31 2.63 -21.04 -14.87
C ASN A 31 1.83 -19.74 -15.00
N LEU A 32 1.93 -19.09 -16.15
CA LEU A 32 1.27 -17.80 -16.41
C LEU A 32 -0.24 -17.82 -16.13
N GLU A 33 -0.94 -18.85 -16.61
CA GLU A 33 -2.39 -18.98 -16.41
C GLU A 33 -2.72 -19.09 -14.92
N THR A 34 -2.02 -19.96 -14.20
CA THR A 34 -2.20 -20.13 -12.74
C THR A 34 -1.87 -18.85 -11.97
N SER A 35 -0.83 -18.11 -12.37
CA SER A 35 -0.47 -16.84 -11.73
C SER A 35 -1.54 -15.78 -11.98
N LEU A 36 -2.07 -15.68 -13.19
CA LEU A 36 -3.18 -14.76 -13.50
C LEU A 36 -4.47 -15.14 -12.75
N GLU A 37 -4.79 -16.43 -12.59
CA GLU A 37 -5.93 -16.89 -11.77
C GLU A 37 -5.76 -16.50 -10.29
N LYS A 38 -4.55 -16.59 -9.74
CA LYS A 38 -4.26 -16.13 -8.38
C LYS A 38 -4.46 -14.61 -8.25
N PHE A 39 -3.92 -13.81 -9.18
CA PHE A 39 -4.14 -12.37 -9.18
C PHE A 39 -5.61 -12.01 -9.34
N GLU A 40 -6.36 -12.75 -10.19
CA GLU A 40 -7.80 -12.57 -10.33
C GLU A 40 -8.54 -12.84 -9.01
N THR A 41 -8.17 -13.91 -8.31
CA THR A 41 -8.74 -14.24 -6.99
C THR A 41 -8.42 -13.15 -5.96
N MET A 42 -7.18 -12.64 -5.95
CA MET A 42 -6.79 -11.53 -5.08
C MET A 42 -7.56 -10.25 -5.42
N LEU A 43 -7.71 -9.94 -6.71
CA LEU A 43 -8.46 -8.76 -7.17
C LEU A 43 -9.92 -8.81 -6.71
N GLN A 44 -10.58 -9.97 -6.79
CA GLN A 44 -11.96 -10.13 -6.29
C GLN A 44 -12.07 -9.88 -4.78
N VAL A 45 -11.08 -10.30 -3.99
CA VAL A 45 -11.04 -10.00 -2.56
C VAL A 45 -10.81 -8.50 -2.33
N MET A 46 -9.89 -7.88 -3.08
CA MET A 46 -9.63 -6.43 -3.02
C MET A 46 -10.90 -5.62 -3.36
N GLU A 47 -11.64 -6.02 -4.39
CA GLU A 47 -12.93 -5.40 -4.75
C GLU A 47 -13.93 -5.47 -3.61
N ALA A 48 -14.03 -6.61 -2.95
CA ALA A 48 -14.96 -6.79 -1.83
C ALA A 48 -14.55 -5.99 -0.58
N GLU A 49 -13.25 -5.99 -0.22
CA GLU A 49 -12.78 -5.30 0.99
C GLU A 49 -12.91 -3.77 0.90
N VAL A 50 -12.66 -3.19 -0.29
CA VAL A 50 -12.76 -1.72 -0.46
C VAL A 50 -14.20 -1.23 -0.46
N GLU A 51 -15.18 -2.08 -0.75
CA GLU A 51 -16.60 -1.70 -0.76
C GLU A 51 -17.34 -2.04 0.54
N ASN A 52 -16.79 -2.91 1.36
CA ASN A 52 -17.46 -3.48 2.54
C ASN A 52 -18.00 -2.42 3.53
N ALA A 53 -17.20 -1.41 3.85
CA ALA A 53 -17.54 -0.37 4.83
C ALA A 53 -18.08 0.94 4.21
N LEU A 54 -18.42 0.96 2.91
CA LEU A 54 -18.93 2.17 2.26
C LEU A 54 -20.43 2.35 2.41
N SER A 55 -21.19 1.25 2.41
CA SER A 55 -22.67 1.27 2.46
C SER A 55 -23.24 1.37 3.87
N SER A 56 -22.50 0.88 4.86
CA SER A 56 -22.89 0.88 6.28
C SER A 56 -21.64 0.91 7.17
N PRO A 57 -21.75 1.46 8.40
CA PRO A 57 -20.63 1.47 9.33
C PRO A 57 -20.18 0.06 9.69
N VAL A 58 -18.87 -0.18 9.60
CA VAL A 58 -18.21 -1.39 10.09
C VAL A 58 -17.39 -1.02 11.31
N CYS A 59 -17.57 -1.74 12.42
CA CYS A 59 -16.85 -1.49 13.66
C CYS A 59 -15.75 -2.54 13.87
N SER A 60 -14.60 -2.09 14.38
CA SER A 60 -13.52 -2.99 14.76
C SER A 60 -13.92 -3.92 15.92
N VAL A 61 -13.23 -5.07 16.02
CA VAL A 61 -13.46 -6.02 17.13
C VAL A 61 -13.16 -5.40 18.50
N SER A 62 -12.19 -4.50 18.57
CA SER A 62 -11.84 -3.78 19.81
C SER A 62 -12.89 -2.74 20.23
N GLY A 63 -13.72 -2.27 19.30
CA GLY A 63 -14.64 -1.16 19.49
C GLY A 63 -13.96 0.22 19.60
N LEU A 64 -12.67 0.32 19.23
CA LEU A 64 -11.95 1.60 19.23
C LEU A 64 -12.20 2.42 17.97
N THR A 65 -12.43 1.76 16.84
CA THR A 65 -12.56 2.39 15.52
C THR A 65 -13.75 1.84 14.76
N GLY A 66 -14.16 2.53 13.71
CA GLY A 66 -15.16 2.05 12.77
C GLY A 66 -16.10 3.16 12.29
N GLY A 67 -16.64 2.95 11.09
CA GLY A 67 -17.60 3.85 10.44
C GLY A 67 -16.98 5.02 9.69
N ASP A 68 -15.65 5.15 9.66
CA ASP A 68 -14.96 6.23 8.94
C ASP A 68 -15.10 6.10 7.43
N GLY A 69 -15.03 4.87 6.89
CA GLY A 69 -15.25 4.58 5.46
C GLY A 69 -16.65 5.05 5.02
N TYR A 70 -17.68 4.68 5.77
CA TYR A 70 -19.06 5.10 5.53
C TYR A 70 -19.23 6.63 5.63
N LEU A 71 -18.67 7.26 6.66
CA LEU A 71 -18.75 8.71 6.84
C LEU A 71 -18.06 9.45 5.70
N TYR A 72 -16.88 8.98 5.29
CA TYR A 72 -16.13 9.60 4.21
C TYR A 72 -16.81 9.38 2.85
N GLU A 73 -17.39 8.22 2.59
CA GLU A 73 -18.15 7.98 1.36
C GLU A 73 -19.36 8.89 1.24
N LYS A 74 -20.09 9.14 2.31
CA LYS A 74 -21.17 10.13 2.34
C LYS A 74 -20.69 11.54 2.04
N TYR A 75 -19.56 11.94 2.63
CA TYR A 75 -18.97 13.26 2.41
C TYR A 75 -18.50 13.42 0.96
N ARG A 76 -17.84 12.38 0.40
CA ARG A 76 -17.37 12.35 -0.98
C ARG A 76 -18.52 12.41 -1.99
N THR A 77 -19.55 11.58 -1.81
CA THR A 77 -20.70 11.52 -2.72
C THR A 77 -21.59 12.76 -2.66
N ALA A 78 -21.53 13.51 -1.57
CA ALA A 78 -22.17 14.83 -1.46
C ALA A 78 -21.38 15.94 -2.20
N GLY A 79 -20.25 15.62 -2.85
CA GLY A 79 -19.44 16.59 -3.58
C GLY A 79 -18.65 17.55 -2.70
N LEU A 80 -18.43 17.22 -1.43
CA LEU A 80 -17.78 18.12 -0.46
C LEU A 80 -16.26 17.88 -0.35
N SER A 81 -15.72 16.81 -0.98
CA SER A 81 -14.30 16.49 -0.89
C SER A 81 -13.43 17.60 -1.47
N LEU A 82 -12.36 17.95 -0.76
CA LEU A 82 -11.31 18.84 -1.25
C LEU A 82 -10.41 18.19 -2.30
N GLN A 83 -10.44 16.85 -2.39
CA GLN A 83 -9.65 16.07 -3.33
C GLN A 83 -10.41 15.89 -4.65
N GLY A 84 -9.67 15.66 -5.75
CA GLY A 84 -10.25 15.24 -7.01
C GLY A 84 -10.88 13.84 -6.94
N GLU A 85 -11.52 13.42 -8.01
CA GLU A 85 -12.35 12.20 -8.03
C GLU A 85 -11.57 10.92 -7.68
N ILE A 86 -10.38 10.73 -8.26
CA ILE A 86 -9.53 9.55 -7.97
C ILE A 86 -9.04 9.54 -6.53
N PRO A 87 -8.36 10.58 -6.01
CA PRO A 87 -7.87 10.57 -4.64
C PRO A 87 -8.97 10.46 -3.59
N SER A 88 -10.14 11.06 -3.83
CA SER A 88 -11.26 10.95 -2.90
C SER A 88 -11.86 9.55 -2.86
N LEU A 89 -11.99 8.88 -4.00
CA LEU A 89 -12.45 7.50 -4.06
C LEU A 89 -11.42 6.56 -3.41
N ALA A 90 -10.13 6.74 -3.70
CA ALA A 90 -9.07 5.95 -3.09
C ALA A 90 -9.00 6.13 -1.56
N THR A 91 -9.27 7.34 -1.05
CA THR A 91 -9.38 7.58 0.40
C THR A 91 -10.55 6.78 1.02
N ALA A 92 -11.73 6.78 0.38
CA ALA A 92 -12.87 5.98 0.84
C ALA A 92 -12.53 4.48 0.85
N TYR A 93 -11.91 3.99 -0.21
CA TYR A 93 -11.48 2.60 -0.34
C TYR A 93 -10.44 2.20 0.71
N ALA A 94 -9.43 3.04 0.96
CA ALA A 94 -8.42 2.76 1.97
C ALA A 94 -8.99 2.67 3.39
N LEU A 95 -9.94 3.55 3.72
CA LEU A 95 -10.65 3.49 5.00
C LEU A 95 -11.46 2.20 5.09
N SER A 96 -12.23 1.85 4.05
CA SER A 96 -13.06 0.65 4.03
C SER A 96 -12.25 -0.64 4.17
N ALA A 97 -11.18 -0.81 3.40
CA ALA A 97 -10.32 -1.98 3.48
C ALA A 97 -9.68 -2.11 4.87
N SER A 98 -9.17 -1.00 5.42
CA SER A 98 -8.55 -1.01 6.75
C SER A 98 -9.56 -1.29 7.88
N GLU A 99 -10.79 -0.78 7.78
CA GLU A 99 -11.86 -1.10 8.73
C GLU A 99 -12.33 -2.56 8.58
N THR A 100 -12.37 -3.08 7.35
CA THR A 100 -12.63 -4.50 7.09
C THR A 100 -11.60 -5.39 7.79
N ASN A 101 -10.30 -5.04 7.70
CA ASN A 101 -9.24 -5.71 8.44
C ASN A 101 -9.44 -5.63 9.96
N ALA A 102 -9.71 -4.45 10.50
CA ALA A 102 -9.93 -4.23 11.95
C ALA A 102 -11.18 -4.96 12.49
N ALA A 103 -12.14 -5.25 11.63
CA ALA A 103 -13.33 -6.06 11.93
C ALA A 103 -13.11 -7.57 11.71
N MET A 104 -11.87 -8.04 11.47
CA MET A 104 -11.51 -9.42 11.16
C MET A 104 -12.18 -9.95 9.89
N GLY A 105 -12.48 -9.07 8.94
CA GLY A 105 -12.97 -9.44 7.62
C GLY A 105 -11.85 -9.99 6.72
N ARG A 106 -12.26 -10.50 5.56
CA ARG A 106 -11.31 -11.03 4.56
C ARG A 106 -10.68 -9.89 3.77
N ILE A 107 -9.36 -9.82 3.77
CA ILE A 107 -8.57 -8.82 3.03
C ILE A 107 -7.42 -9.48 2.27
N VAL A 108 -6.80 -8.72 1.37
CA VAL A 108 -5.49 -9.06 0.80
C VAL A 108 -4.41 -8.28 1.54
N ALA A 109 -3.48 -8.98 2.18
CA ALA A 109 -2.29 -8.34 2.75
C ALA A 109 -1.35 -7.90 1.61
N CYS A 110 -1.09 -6.58 1.49
CA CYS A 110 -0.22 -6.05 0.45
C CYS A 110 0.59 -4.81 0.92
N PRO A 111 1.83 -5.04 1.45
CA PRO A 111 2.42 -6.33 1.73
C PRO A 111 1.96 -6.95 3.06
N THR A 112 1.43 -6.16 4.01
CA THR A 112 0.96 -6.61 5.33
C THR A 112 -0.50 -6.26 5.58
N ALA A 113 -1.11 -6.86 6.60
CA ALA A 113 -2.46 -6.50 7.03
C ALA A 113 -2.55 -5.03 7.48
N GLY A 114 -1.46 -4.48 8.06
CA GLY A 114 -1.39 -3.09 8.51
C GLY A 114 -1.44 -2.06 7.36
N SER A 115 -1.09 -2.47 6.16
CA SER A 115 -1.07 -1.62 4.96
C SER A 115 -2.03 -2.09 3.86
N CYS A 116 -2.97 -3.00 4.18
CA CYS A 116 -3.87 -3.66 3.23
C CYS A 116 -4.74 -2.71 2.39
N GLY A 117 -4.98 -1.49 2.88
CA GLY A 117 -5.82 -0.52 2.18
C GLY A 117 -5.12 0.27 1.08
N ILE A 118 -3.78 0.26 0.97
CA ILE A 118 -3.05 1.18 0.08
C ILE A 118 -3.11 0.71 -1.38
N VAL A 119 -2.64 -0.50 -1.67
CA VAL A 119 -2.59 -1.04 -3.05
C VAL A 119 -4.00 -1.19 -3.62
N PRO A 120 -4.95 -1.84 -2.94
CA PRO A 120 -6.31 -1.99 -3.46
C PRO A 120 -6.99 -0.65 -3.74
N ALA A 121 -6.87 0.30 -2.82
CA ALA A 121 -7.49 1.61 -2.97
C ALA A 121 -6.95 2.38 -4.18
N CYS A 122 -5.63 2.43 -4.36
CA CYS A 122 -5.01 3.12 -5.49
C CYS A 122 -5.38 2.46 -6.82
N VAL A 123 -5.19 1.15 -6.92
CA VAL A 123 -5.42 0.38 -8.15
C VAL A 123 -6.90 0.44 -8.56
N LEU A 124 -7.82 0.16 -7.63
CA LEU A 124 -9.24 0.09 -7.94
C LEU A 124 -9.89 1.47 -8.18
N ALA A 125 -9.45 2.52 -7.47
CA ALA A 125 -9.96 3.87 -7.72
C ALA A 125 -9.54 4.37 -9.11
N VAL A 126 -8.28 4.20 -9.48
CA VAL A 126 -7.77 4.54 -10.82
C VAL A 126 -8.46 3.69 -11.87
N ALA A 127 -8.55 2.37 -11.67
CA ALA A 127 -9.19 1.46 -12.61
C ALA A 127 -10.65 1.84 -12.88
N ARG A 128 -11.41 2.19 -11.83
CA ARG A 128 -12.81 2.58 -11.93
C ARG A 128 -12.99 3.89 -12.69
N ILE A 129 -12.25 4.93 -12.32
CA ILE A 129 -12.41 6.27 -12.89
C ILE A 129 -11.86 6.34 -14.33
N CYS A 130 -10.70 5.74 -14.57
CA CYS A 130 -10.06 5.72 -15.88
C CYS A 130 -10.57 4.58 -16.78
N ARG A 131 -11.50 3.74 -16.31
CA ARG A 131 -12.09 2.61 -17.05
C ARG A 131 -11.03 1.64 -17.59
N ILE A 132 -10.08 1.28 -16.74
CA ILE A 132 -8.99 0.38 -17.11
C ILE A 132 -9.54 -1.05 -17.29
N PRO A 133 -9.20 -1.75 -18.40
CA PRO A 133 -9.65 -3.12 -18.61
C PRO A 133 -9.00 -4.09 -17.62
N ARG A 134 -9.78 -5.07 -17.17
CA ARG A 134 -9.39 -6.04 -16.14
C ARG A 134 -8.02 -6.70 -16.34
N PRO A 135 -7.66 -7.19 -17.55
CA PRO A 135 -6.33 -7.77 -17.75
C PRO A 135 -5.19 -6.81 -17.38
N ARG A 136 -5.34 -5.51 -17.68
CA ARG A 136 -4.33 -4.50 -17.36
C ARG A 136 -4.18 -4.27 -15.85
N ILE A 137 -5.26 -4.47 -15.09
CA ILE A 137 -5.22 -4.43 -13.62
C ILE A 137 -4.40 -5.61 -13.08
N LEU A 138 -4.55 -6.82 -13.65
CA LEU A 138 -3.78 -7.99 -13.23
C LEU A 138 -2.28 -7.80 -13.45
N TYR A 139 -1.87 -7.25 -14.58
CA TYR A 139 -0.47 -6.91 -14.84
C TYR A 139 0.05 -5.83 -13.88
N ALA A 140 -0.75 -4.82 -13.57
CA ALA A 140 -0.38 -3.81 -12.58
C ALA A 140 -0.20 -4.40 -11.17
N LEU A 141 -1.02 -5.39 -10.78
CA LEU A 141 -0.84 -6.12 -9.53
C LEU A 141 0.43 -6.97 -9.54
N ALA A 142 0.79 -7.58 -10.68
CA ALA A 142 2.06 -8.29 -10.83
C ALA A 142 3.25 -7.33 -10.69
N SER A 143 3.16 -6.12 -11.27
CA SER A 143 4.15 -5.05 -11.09
C SER A 143 4.29 -4.66 -9.60
N ALA A 144 3.16 -4.49 -8.89
CA ALA A 144 3.20 -4.22 -7.45
C ALA A 144 3.90 -5.36 -6.69
N GLY A 145 3.60 -6.60 -7.02
CA GLY A 145 4.23 -7.78 -6.42
C GLY A 145 5.74 -7.80 -6.61
N LEU A 146 6.22 -7.51 -7.82
CA LEU A 146 7.66 -7.45 -8.13
C LEU A 146 8.36 -6.35 -7.32
N VAL A 147 7.76 -5.17 -7.19
CA VAL A 147 8.31 -4.09 -6.35
C VAL A 147 8.36 -4.52 -4.88
N GLY A 148 7.31 -5.17 -4.38
CA GLY A 148 7.28 -5.71 -3.02
C GLY A 148 8.36 -6.76 -2.77
N MET A 149 8.58 -7.68 -3.72
CA MET A 149 9.65 -8.68 -3.66
C MET A 149 11.04 -8.04 -3.56
N LEU A 150 11.33 -7.03 -4.38
CA LEU A 150 12.62 -6.32 -4.33
C LEU A 150 12.83 -5.63 -2.97
N ILE A 151 11.77 -5.08 -2.38
CA ILE A 151 11.87 -4.46 -1.06
C ILE A 151 12.13 -5.53 0.01
N ASP A 152 11.46 -6.68 -0.06
CA ASP A 152 11.65 -7.78 0.88
C ASP A 152 13.06 -8.39 0.80
N GLU A 153 13.58 -8.53 -0.42
CA GLU A 153 14.93 -9.07 -0.66
C GLU A 153 16.04 -8.16 -0.11
N HIS A 154 15.86 -6.83 -0.13
CA HIS A 154 16.92 -5.87 0.20
C HIS A 154 16.69 -5.08 1.49
N ALA A 155 15.51 -5.22 2.10
CA ALA A 155 15.14 -4.54 3.33
C ALA A 155 14.25 -5.45 4.21
N SER A 156 13.08 -4.95 4.60
CA SER A 156 12.05 -5.71 5.29
C SER A 156 10.68 -5.12 4.98
N LEU A 157 9.65 -5.96 5.03
CA LEU A 157 8.25 -5.56 4.93
C LEU A 157 7.57 -5.48 6.31
N ALA A 158 8.26 -5.88 7.39
CA ALA A 158 7.70 -6.00 8.72
C ALA A 158 7.85 -4.71 9.55
N GLY A 159 6.76 -4.24 10.14
CA GLY A 159 6.76 -3.10 11.05
C GLY A 159 7.64 -3.30 12.29
N ALA A 160 7.75 -4.54 12.76
CA ALA A 160 8.59 -4.94 13.90
C ALA A 160 10.10 -4.81 13.61
N GLU A 161 10.50 -4.86 12.36
CA GLU A 161 11.91 -4.72 11.94
C GLU A 161 12.22 -3.32 11.45
N GLY A 162 11.39 -2.78 10.55
CA GLY A 162 11.65 -1.55 9.84
C GLY A 162 10.77 -0.35 10.22
N GLY A 163 9.84 -0.49 11.16
CA GLY A 163 8.83 0.53 11.42
C GLY A 163 7.71 0.55 10.36
N CYS A 164 6.76 1.46 10.48
CA CYS A 164 5.64 1.56 9.53
C CYS A 164 6.09 1.97 8.11
N GLN A 165 7.29 2.53 7.94
CA GLN A 165 7.88 2.74 6.62
C GLN A 165 8.05 1.42 5.84
N ALA A 166 8.35 0.31 6.54
CA ALA A 166 8.47 -1.02 5.94
C ALA A 166 7.11 -1.55 5.45
N GLU A 167 6.03 -1.24 6.13
CA GLU A 167 4.67 -1.64 5.76
C GLU A 167 4.00 -0.65 4.79
N CYS A 168 3.64 0.54 5.29
CA CYS A 168 2.95 1.58 4.51
C CYS A 168 3.86 2.19 3.43
N GLY A 169 5.17 2.32 3.69
CA GLY A 169 6.13 2.82 2.69
C GLY A 169 6.28 1.85 1.53
N SER A 170 6.40 0.56 1.81
CA SER A 170 6.45 -0.48 0.78
C SER A 170 5.13 -0.57 0.01
N ALA A 171 3.98 -0.57 0.71
CA ALA A 171 2.67 -0.57 0.06
C ALA A 171 2.47 0.64 -0.86
N ALA A 172 2.90 1.84 -0.42
CA ALA A 172 2.82 3.04 -1.25
C ALA A 172 3.75 2.97 -2.48
N ALA A 173 4.93 2.37 -2.36
CA ALA A 173 5.83 2.13 -3.49
C ALA A 173 5.24 1.12 -4.48
N MET A 174 4.69 0.01 -3.99
CA MET A 174 3.97 -1.00 -4.77
C MET A 174 2.80 -0.38 -5.53
N ALA A 175 1.96 0.39 -4.84
CA ALA A 175 0.81 1.07 -5.43
C ALA A 175 1.23 2.13 -6.48
N ALA A 176 2.28 2.92 -6.19
CA ALA A 176 2.78 3.93 -7.12
C ALA A 176 3.29 3.30 -8.42
N ALA A 177 4.03 2.19 -8.34
CA ALA A 177 4.50 1.47 -9.52
C ALA A 177 3.33 0.88 -10.33
N ALA A 178 2.37 0.22 -9.66
CA ALA A 178 1.19 -0.37 -10.29
C ALA A 178 0.34 0.68 -11.02
N VAL A 179 0.07 1.80 -10.37
CA VAL A 179 -0.71 2.90 -10.98
C VAL A 179 0.05 3.50 -12.17
N THR A 180 1.37 3.70 -12.05
CA THR A 180 2.20 4.21 -13.13
C THR A 180 2.14 3.30 -14.36
N GLU A 181 2.33 1.99 -14.20
CA GLU A 181 2.18 1.01 -15.29
C GLU A 181 0.77 1.02 -15.86
N MET A 182 -0.24 0.96 -14.99
CA MET A 182 -1.65 0.93 -15.38
C MET A 182 -2.05 2.15 -16.21
N MET A 183 -1.41 3.29 -15.99
CA MET A 183 -1.60 4.53 -16.76
C MET A 183 -0.68 4.63 -18.00
N GLY A 184 0.10 3.61 -18.30
CA GLY A 184 0.94 3.52 -19.51
C GLY A 184 2.38 4.02 -19.30
N GLY A 185 2.80 4.19 -18.07
CA GLY A 185 4.20 4.49 -17.75
C GLY A 185 5.12 3.31 -18.11
N ARG A 186 6.34 3.64 -18.55
CA ARG A 186 7.39 2.65 -18.82
C ARG A 186 7.97 2.10 -17.50
N PRO A 187 8.67 0.95 -17.51
CA PRO A 187 9.29 0.34 -16.33
C PRO A 187 10.15 1.31 -15.51
N GLU A 188 10.97 2.15 -16.17
CA GLU A 188 11.77 3.19 -15.50
C GLU A 188 10.88 4.17 -14.70
N ALA A 189 9.74 4.59 -15.26
CA ALA A 189 8.82 5.50 -14.59
C ALA A 189 8.16 4.85 -13.36
N SER A 190 7.81 3.56 -13.43
CA SER A 190 7.27 2.81 -12.30
C SER A 190 8.25 2.75 -11.13
N PHE A 191 9.54 2.51 -11.39
CA PHE A 191 10.57 2.54 -10.36
C PHE A 191 10.87 3.96 -9.84
N HIS A 192 10.74 5.00 -10.67
CA HIS A 192 10.81 6.38 -10.20
C HIS A 192 9.67 6.71 -9.24
N ALA A 193 8.43 6.30 -9.57
CA ALA A 193 7.28 6.46 -8.70
C ALA A 193 7.47 5.75 -7.36
N ALA A 194 7.90 4.49 -7.39
CA ALA A 194 8.19 3.69 -6.19
C ALA A 194 9.27 4.34 -5.31
N ALA A 195 10.39 4.80 -5.90
CA ALA A 195 11.46 5.49 -5.18
C ALA A 195 10.97 6.79 -4.53
N MET A 196 10.11 7.55 -5.20
CA MET A 196 9.53 8.77 -4.63
C MET A 196 8.59 8.45 -3.46
N ALA A 197 7.79 7.40 -3.56
CA ALA A 197 6.92 6.97 -2.48
C ALA A 197 7.69 6.55 -1.23
N ILE A 198 8.75 5.74 -1.37
CA ILE A 198 9.63 5.35 -0.25
C ILE A 198 10.22 6.57 0.43
N LYS A 199 10.85 7.47 -0.32
CA LYS A 199 11.52 8.66 0.24
C LYS A 199 10.59 9.54 1.07
N ASN A 200 9.31 9.62 0.71
CA ASN A 200 8.33 10.42 1.43
C ASN A 200 7.86 9.78 2.75
N GLN A 201 8.21 8.52 2.99
CA GLN A 201 7.82 7.80 4.20
C GLN A 201 9.00 7.32 5.06
N LEU A 202 10.25 7.69 4.71
CA LEU A 202 11.42 7.35 5.51
C LEU A 202 11.27 7.86 6.95
N GLY A 203 11.54 6.98 7.91
CA GLY A 203 11.43 7.27 9.34
C GLY A 203 10.03 7.14 9.93
N LEU A 204 9.02 6.71 9.15
CA LEU A 204 7.68 6.47 9.69
C LEU A 204 7.72 5.32 10.70
N VAL A 205 7.47 5.64 11.96
CA VAL A 205 7.50 4.70 13.08
C VAL A 205 6.28 3.79 13.13
N CYS A 206 6.41 2.59 13.72
CA CYS A 206 5.28 1.71 14.02
C CYS A 206 4.98 1.75 15.53
N ASP A 207 3.93 2.49 15.89
CA ASP A 207 3.55 2.82 17.27
C ASP A 207 2.05 2.55 17.55
N PRO A 208 1.54 1.32 17.26
CA PRO A 208 0.13 1.01 17.33
C PRO A 208 -0.43 1.12 18.74
N VAL A 209 -1.53 1.85 18.89
CA VAL A 209 -2.23 1.99 20.18
C VAL A 209 -2.78 0.64 20.60
N ALA A 210 -2.54 0.27 21.84
CA ALA A 210 -2.90 -1.04 22.41
C ALA A 210 -2.26 -2.26 21.69
N GLY A 211 -1.32 -2.04 20.77
CA GLY A 211 -0.73 -3.08 19.94
C GLY A 211 -1.66 -3.56 18.82
N LEU A 212 -2.74 -2.82 18.54
CA LEU A 212 -3.73 -3.19 17.53
C LEU A 212 -3.50 -2.47 16.21
N VAL A 213 -3.77 -3.15 15.08
CA VAL A 213 -3.65 -2.61 13.73
C VAL A 213 -4.87 -1.74 13.39
N GLU A 214 -5.09 -0.71 14.20
CA GLU A 214 -6.24 0.21 14.09
C GLU A 214 -5.79 1.68 14.15
N ILE A 215 -5.19 2.11 15.24
CA ILE A 215 -4.73 3.47 15.49
C ILE A 215 -3.20 3.47 15.62
N PRO A 216 -2.49 4.15 14.72
CA PRO A 216 -2.93 5.03 13.64
C PRO A 216 -3.11 4.36 12.28
N CYS A 217 -3.04 3.04 12.17
CA CYS A 217 -2.88 2.28 10.93
C CYS A 217 -3.95 2.61 9.88
N ILE A 218 -5.24 2.67 10.27
CA ILE A 218 -6.34 2.99 9.34
C ILE A 218 -6.09 4.34 8.63
N LYS A 219 -5.69 5.38 9.35
CA LYS A 219 -5.42 6.70 8.76
C LYS A 219 -4.08 6.78 8.03
N ARG A 220 -3.09 5.94 8.40
CA ARG A 220 -1.82 5.83 7.68
C ARG A 220 -2.00 5.20 6.31
N ASN A 221 -2.95 4.30 6.12
CA ASN A 221 -3.30 3.80 4.80
C ASN A 221 -3.76 4.94 3.86
N VAL A 222 -4.59 5.88 4.35
CA VAL A 222 -4.98 7.07 3.58
C VAL A 222 -3.76 7.94 3.22
N GLY A 223 -2.84 8.12 4.17
CA GLY A 223 -1.58 8.84 3.91
C GLY A 223 -0.75 8.15 2.83
N GLY A 224 -0.63 6.82 2.90
CA GLY A 224 0.07 6.01 1.89
C GLY A 224 -0.56 6.12 0.50
N VAL A 225 -1.90 6.11 0.40
CA VAL A 225 -2.63 6.35 -0.85
C VAL A 225 -2.28 7.70 -1.46
N SER A 226 -2.30 8.77 -0.65
CA SER A 226 -1.99 10.12 -1.13
C SER A 226 -0.57 10.21 -1.68
N ILE A 227 0.40 9.60 -1.00
CA ILE A 227 1.79 9.55 -1.43
C ILE A 227 1.94 8.71 -2.70
N ALA A 228 1.28 7.56 -2.79
CA ALA A 228 1.36 6.68 -3.95
C ALA A 228 0.83 7.37 -5.22
N LEU A 229 -0.36 7.97 -5.15
CA LEU A 229 -0.96 8.66 -6.29
C LEU A 229 -0.13 9.86 -6.74
N SER A 230 0.34 10.70 -5.81
CA SER A 230 1.19 11.84 -6.14
C SER A 230 2.53 11.41 -6.74
N SER A 231 3.11 10.29 -6.27
CA SER A 231 4.36 9.75 -6.81
C SER A 231 4.18 9.19 -8.23
N ALA A 232 3.06 8.51 -8.48
CA ALA A 232 2.70 8.04 -9.81
C ALA A 232 2.50 9.21 -10.79
N ASP A 233 1.75 10.25 -10.41
CA ASP A 233 1.54 11.43 -11.22
C ASP A 233 2.85 12.14 -11.58
N MET A 234 3.74 12.32 -10.61
CA MET A 234 5.06 12.91 -10.85
C MET A 234 5.86 12.10 -11.87
N ALA A 235 5.89 10.78 -11.75
CA ALA A 235 6.63 9.91 -12.66
C ALA A 235 6.02 9.91 -14.07
N LEU A 236 4.69 9.88 -14.19
CA LEU A 236 3.96 9.99 -15.45
C LEU A 236 4.18 11.34 -16.14
N ALA A 237 4.33 12.40 -15.37
CA ALA A 237 4.72 13.73 -15.87
C ALA A 237 6.20 13.82 -16.29
N GLY A 238 6.98 12.74 -16.19
CA GLY A 238 8.41 12.68 -16.54
C GLY A 238 9.35 13.15 -15.44
N ILE A 239 8.87 13.39 -14.22
CA ILE A 239 9.72 13.76 -13.09
C ILE A 239 10.45 12.50 -12.59
N LYS A 240 11.79 12.58 -12.60
CA LYS A 240 12.65 11.46 -12.19
C LYS A 240 13.06 11.57 -10.73
N SER A 241 13.04 10.45 -10.03
CA SER A 241 13.72 10.34 -8.73
C SER A 241 15.24 10.48 -8.94
N ARG A 242 15.87 11.40 -8.22
CA ARG A 242 17.35 11.58 -8.26
C ARG A 242 18.08 10.50 -7.46
N ILE A 243 17.41 9.91 -6.48
CA ILE A 243 17.89 8.73 -5.78
C ILE A 243 17.18 7.54 -6.43
N PRO A 244 17.90 6.57 -7.00
CA PRO A 244 17.32 5.37 -7.59
C PRO A 244 16.50 4.55 -6.59
N PHE A 245 15.67 3.63 -7.08
CA PHE A 245 14.84 2.79 -6.24
C PHE A 245 15.68 1.90 -5.30
N ASP A 246 16.71 1.25 -5.82
CA ASP A 246 17.59 0.37 -5.04
C ASP A 246 18.23 1.11 -3.87
N ASP A 247 18.76 2.33 -4.10
CA ASP A 247 19.35 3.18 -3.05
C ASP A 247 18.29 3.66 -2.04
N ALA A 248 17.05 3.91 -2.49
CA ALA A 248 15.96 4.31 -1.61
C ALA A 248 15.55 3.16 -0.67
N VAL A 249 15.53 1.92 -1.18
CA VAL A 249 15.26 0.71 -0.39
C VAL A 249 16.38 0.48 0.62
N GLU A 250 17.64 0.59 0.21
CA GLU A 250 18.79 0.49 1.12
C GLU A 250 18.74 1.56 2.24
N ALA A 251 18.38 2.80 1.88
CA ALA A 251 18.21 3.87 2.85
C ALA A 251 17.08 3.54 3.84
N MET A 252 15.95 3.00 3.36
CA MET A 252 14.83 2.58 4.20
C MET A 252 15.26 1.49 5.18
N ASN A 253 16.03 0.50 4.73
CA ASN A 253 16.58 -0.56 5.58
C ASN A 253 17.45 0.01 6.70
N ARG A 254 18.39 0.89 6.36
CA ARG A 254 19.27 1.54 7.35
C ARG A 254 18.50 2.40 8.35
N VAL A 255 17.51 3.15 7.89
CA VAL A 255 16.63 3.96 8.77
C VAL A 255 15.82 3.06 9.70
N GLY A 256 15.26 1.96 9.19
CA GLY A 256 14.53 0.97 10.00
C GLY A 256 15.38 0.41 11.15
N HIS A 257 16.61 0.01 10.86
CA HIS A 257 17.54 -0.48 11.86
C HIS A 257 17.94 0.60 12.90
N ALA A 258 17.95 1.87 12.50
CA ALA A 258 18.25 2.99 13.39
C ALA A 258 17.08 3.41 14.28
N LEU A 259 15.85 2.97 13.99
CA LEU A 259 14.69 3.24 14.82
C LEU A 259 14.83 2.54 16.19
N PRO A 260 14.54 3.23 17.31
CA PRO A 260 14.46 2.59 18.63
C PRO A 260 13.44 1.45 18.64
N ALA A 261 13.71 0.38 19.40
CA ALA A 261 12.80 -0.75 19.56
C ALA A 261 11.39 -0.33 20.03
N ALA A 262 11.30 0.73 20.84
CA ALA A 262 10.02 1.28 21.29
C ALA A 262 9.13 1.82 20.15
N LEU A 263 9.68 2.05 18.95
CA LEU A 263 9.00 2.59 17.77
C LEU A 263 8.88 1.57 16.62
N ARG A 264 9.09 0.29 16.93
CA ARG A 264 9.00 -0.83 16.00
C ARG A 264 7.95 -1.84 16.48
N GLU A 265 6.66 -1.44 16.39
CA GLU A 265 5.47 -2.29 16.65
C GLU A 265 5.35 -2.84 18.09
N THR A 266 6.12 -2.31 19.03
CA THR A 266 6.11 -2.80 20.42
C THR A 266 5.03 -2.17 21.31
N ALA A 267 4.34 -1.14 20.82
CA ALA A 267 3.43 -0.31 21.62
C ALA A 267 4.07 0.31 22.89
N LEU A 268 5.41 0.42 22.91
CA LEU A 268 6.18 0.98 24.03
C LEU A 268 6.63 2.42 23.80
N GLY A 269 6.26 3.03 22.67
CA GLY A 269 6.62 4.40 22.30
C GLY A 269 5.56 5.10 21.47
N GLY A 270 5.84 6.32 21.05
CA GLY A 270 5.00 7.10 20.16
C GLY A 270 3.56 7.31 20.67
N LEU A 271 2.59 7.18 19.77
CA LEU A 271 1.15 7.37 20.09
C LEU A 271 0.64 6.42 21.16
N ALA A 272 1.15 5.19 21.21
CA ALA A 272 0.73 4.18 22.18
C ALA A 272 0.98 4.58 23.63
N THR A 273 1.94 5.45 23.88
CA THR A 273 2.33 5.88 25.24
C THR A 273 1.75 7.23 25.67
N THR A 274 0.98 7.89 24.80
CA THR A 274 0.24 9.11 25.16
C THR A 274 -0.87 8.80 26.19
N GLU A 275 -1.36 9.80 26.90
CA GLU A 275 -2.49 9.62 27.82
C GLU A 275 -3.71 9.03 27.12
N ALA A 276 -4.05 9.54 25.93
CA ALA A 276 -5.15 9.00 25.12
C ALA A 276 -4.89 7.54 24.72
N GLY A 277 -3.66 7.20 24.27
CA GLY A 277 -3.29 5.83 23.90
C GLY A 277 -3.41 4.85 25.06
N LYS A 278 -2.97 5.25 26.26
CA LYS A 278 -3.09 4.44 27.48
C LYS A 278 -4.55 4.24 27.89
N ALA A 279 -5.37 5.29 27.86
CA ALA A 279 -6.79 5.20 28.17
C ALA A 279 -7.53 4.27 27.19
N MET A 280 -7.19 4.30 25.89
CA MET A 280 -7.73 3.36 24.90
C MET A 280 -7.31 1.92 25.19
N LYS A 281 -6.04 1.70 25.58
CA LYS A 281 -5.55 0.37 25.97
C LYS A 281 -6.32 -0.17 27.18
N GLU A 282 -6.53 0.66 28.20
CA GLU A 282 -7.34 0.29 29.38
C GLU A 282 -8.79 -0.06 29.01
N LYS A 283 -9.41 0.71 28.09
CA LYS A 283 -10.76 0.43 27.60
C LYS A 283 -10.85 -0.96 26.95
N VAL A 284 -9.83 -1.39 26.21
CA VAL A 284 -9.83 -2.68 25.49
C VAL A 284 -9.52 -3.84 26.41
N PHE A 285 -8.54 -3.70 27.29
CA PHE A 285 -8.01 -4.81 28.10
C PHE A 285 -8.41 -4.76 29.57
N GLY A 286 -9.07 -3.72 30.03
CA GLY A 286 -9.60 -3.63 31.40
C GLY A 286 -8.53 -3.50 32.48
N LYS A 287 -7.37 -2.91 32.16
CA LYS A 287 -6.26 -2.72 33.11
C LYS A 287 -5.65 -1.35 32.92
#